data_c2ddb6dbb3530779349e4f08e6a45404
#
_entry.id   c2ddb6dbb3530779349e4f08e6a45404
#
_cell.length_a   1.000
_cell.length_b   1.000
_cell.length_c   1.000
_cell.angle_alpha   90.00
_cell.angle_beta   90.00
_cell.angle_gamma   90.00
#
_symmetry.space_group_name_H-M   'P 1'
#
loop_
_entity.id
_entity.type
_entity.pdbx_description
1 polymer ?
#
loop_
_entity_poly.entity_id
_entity_poly.type
_entity_poly.pdbx_seq_one_letter_code
_entity_poly.pdbx_strand_id
1 'polypeptide(L)'
;MAKTEKKTVRFVDTTLRDAHQSLWATRMRTKDILGILEAVDDAGFYALECWGGATFDVCMRFLREDPWERLRQIKAVCKKTPLQMLLRGQNCLGYKHYPDDVLERCVAKMCENGMDIFRCFDALNDVRNLEAAIKAVKKYGGHAQGTICYTFSPVHTVANYVKFAKEQVDLGIDSIAIKDMAGILTPSAARELVTGLKKALPDLPIEVHSHMTSGMAPAMYMAAVEAGAGAIDCAVATLSGFSSQPAHGTMHAIFEGLGYETGIKTDRITEIDDYFKALKPERALQANADAEAVDVQVLLHHIPGGMISNTRSQLAQQDALDRLPEVLEELPRVRKDMGYPPLVTPTSQIMGVQAVLNVLSGERYSMVSNETKQYVKGYYGRSPAPVDKALEKKILAGEKKITCRPADLLEPGLPQAAKELDPKLIQTEEDILSYCMFPAVALDYFKWRAKPEGERDPIPADSEMTIAKATAKAEEAKAAPAPAPLSADDAKFAVIGKQFVSLFGSLGGGIKVDAAALATVPTTDTAAPAAEAAPAPAAAPKKTLNATLTGTFYRSDKPGEKMVEEGASVKAGDGVCVLEAMKLFNPVKATEDCKIVRFLVQPGENVTKGSPIAEIE
;
A
#
# COMPACT_ATOMS: atom_id res chain seq x y z
N MET A 1 -6.91 50.46 -12.78
CA MET A 1 -6.97 49.04 -13.12
C MET A 1 -6.96 48.28 -11.78
N ALA A 2 -8.08 47.62 -11.45
CA ALA A 2 -8.12 46.74 -10.29
C ALA A 2 -7.06 45.64 -10.50
N LYS A 3 -6.15 45.43 -9.53
CA LYS A 3 -5.29 44.27 -9.50
C LYS A 3 -6.24 43.05 -9.42
N THR A 4 -6.43 42.34 -10.53
CA THR A 4 -7.02 41.00 -10.48
C THR A 4 -6.13 40.20 -9.56
N GLU A 5 -6.64 39.76 -8.41
CA GLU A 5 -5.95 38.80 -7.56
C GLU A 5 -5.63 37.59 -8.41
N LYS A 6 -4.34 37.29 -8.55
CA LYS A 6 -3.90 36.12 -9.30
C LYS A 6 -4.36 34.87 -8.55
N LYS A 7 -5.03 33.98 -9.22
CA LYS A 7 -5.40 32.68 -8.69
C LYS A 7 -4.14 31.89 -8.38
N THR A 8 -4.09 31.24 -7.23
CA THR A 8 -2.93 30.42 -6.82
C THR A 8 -3.35 28.97 -6.64
N VAL A 9 -2.46 28.06 -6.97
CA VAL A 9 -2.55 26.64 -6.61
C VAL A 9 -1.19 26.18 -6.08
N ARG A 10 -1.19 25.48 -4.94
CA ARG A 10 0.03 24.99 -4.26
C ARG A 10 0.25 23.53 -4.55
N PHE A 11 1.53 23.12 -4.58
CA PHE A 11 1.93 21.74 -4.89
C PHE A 11 2.57 21.11 -3.66
N VAL A 12 2.07 19.94 -3.29
CA VAL A 12 2.70 19.06 -2.30
C VAL A 12 3.51 18.02 -3.05
N ASP A 13 4.78 17.87 -2.70
CA ASP A 13 5.61 16.80 -3.25
C ASP A 13 5.38 15.51 -2.48
N THR A 14 5.05 14.43 -3.20
CA THR A 14 4.87 13.07 -2.67
C THR A 14 6.01 12.13 -3.04
N THR A 15 7.02 12.63 -3.72
CA THR A 15 8.16 11.84 -4.23
C THR A 15 8.84 11.05 -3.13
N LEU A 16 9.04 11.70 -1.98
CA LEU A 16 9.81 11.15 -0.86
C LEU A 16 9.03 10.16 0.02
N ARG A 17 7.73 9.95 -0.25
CA ARG A 17 6.90 8.97 0.47
C ARG A 17 6.02 8.14 -0.49
N ASP A 18 4.89 8.70 -0.99
CA ASP A 18 3.86 7.91 -1.68
C ASP A 18 4.30 7.44 -3.07
N ALA A 19 5.00 8.28 -3.81
CA ALA A 19 5.44 7.95 -5.16
C ALA A 19 6.44 6.78 -5.17
N HIS A 20 7.50 6.84 -4.36
CA HIS A 20 8.44 5.71 -4.30
C HIS A 20 7.87 4.48 -3.58
N GLN A 21 6.89 4.67 -2.69
CA GLN A 21 6.13 3.55 -2.14
C GLN A 21 5.36 2.82 -3.25
N SER A 22 4.77 3.57 -4.17
CA SER A 22 3.94 3.03 -5.26
C SER A 22 4.76 2.39 -6.37
N LEU A 23 5.87 3.01 -6.79
CA LEU A 23 6.62 2.59 -7.98
C LEU A 23 7.96 1.90 -7.67
N TRP A 24 8.60 2.17 -6.53
CA TRP A 24 9.89 1.57 -6.15
C TRP A 24 9.79 0.71 -4.89
N ALA A 25 8.64 0.11 -4.63
CA ALA A 25 8.40 -0.78 -3.49
C ALA A 25 8.92 -0.21 -2.15
N THR A 26 8.90 1.11 -1.98
CA THR A 26 9.44 1.85 -0.81
C THR A 26 10.96 1.71 -0.62
N ARG A 27 11.74 1.36 -1.66
CA ARG A 27 13.19 1.08 -1.55
C ARG A 27 14.08 2.31 -1.67
N MET A 28 13.55 3.54 -1.70
CA MET A 28 14.33 4.78 -1.66
C MET A 28 15.08 4.88 -0.32
N ARG A 29 16.40 5.08 -0.36
CA ARG A 29 17.25 5.16 0.82
C ARG A 29 17.35 6.60 1.33
N THR A 30 17.71 6.77 2.59
CA THR A 30 17.94 8.10 3.17
C THR A 30 19.00 8.88 2.37
N LYS A 31 20.10 8.25 1.96
CA LYS A 31 21.13 8.89 1.12
C LYS A 31 20.60 9.37 -0.23
N ASP A 32 19.65 8.66 -0.82
CA ASP A 32 19.03 9.04 -2.11
C ASP A 32 18.19 10.32 -1.94
N ILE A 33 17.52 10.47 -0.80
CA ILE A 33 16.76 11.66 -0.46
C ILE A 33 17.71 12.84 -0.22
N LEU A 34 18.70 12.66 0.64
CA LEU A 34 19.62 13.72 1.05
C LEU A 34 20.44 14.28 -0.12
N GLY A 35 20.73 13.45 -1.14
CA GLY A 35 21.52 13.85 -2.30
C GLY A 35 20.89 14.95 -3.16
N ILE A 36 19.58 15.21 -3.05
CA ILE A 36 18.85 16.21 -3.85
C ILE A 36 18.01 17.16 -2.98
N LEU A 37 18.00 16.95 -1.68
CA LEU A 37 17.02 17.56 -0.79
C LEU A 37 17.09 19.09 -0.71
N GLU A 38 18.28 19.69 -0.90
CA GLU A 38 18.44 21.16 -0.95
C GLU A 38 17.69 21.75 -2.15
N ALA A 39 17.76 21.10 -3.32
CA ALA A 39 17.01 21.53 -4.50
C ALA A 39 15.49 21.35 -4.29
N VAL A 40 15.08 20.26 -3.63
CA VAL A 40 13.67 20.00 -3.28
C VAL A 40 13.14 21.05 -2.31
N ASP A 41 13.91 21.41 -1.26
CA ASP A 41 13.52 22.46 -0.30
C ASP A 41 13.43 23.86 -0.95
N ASP A 42 14.18 24.08 -2.05
CA ASP A 42 14.17 25.35 -2.78
C ASP A 42 13.17 25.38 -3.95
N ALA A 43 12.54 24.27 -4.33
CA ALA A 43 11.71 24.16 -5.52
C ALA A 43 10.38 24.94 -5.47
N GLY A 44 9.97 25.39 -4.28
CA GLY A 44 8.74 26.17 -4.08
C GLY A 44 7.52 25.31 -3.76
N PHE A 45 7.71 24.08 -3.30
CA PHE A 45 6.64 23.22 -2.82
C PHE A 45 5.99 23.79 -1.55
N TYR A 46 4.69 23.52 -1.40
CA TYR A 46 3.92 23.88 -0.21
C TYR A 46 4.27 22.98 0.98
N ALA A 47 4.45 21.69 0.75
CA ALA A 47 4.88 20.71 1.71
C ALA A 47 5.60 19.53 1.04
N LEU A 48 6.40 18.80 1.81
CA LEU A 48 7.07 17.56 1.37
C LEU A 48 6.50 16.39 2.15
N GLU A 49 5.75 15.51 1.50
CA GLU A 49 5.31 14.26 2.11
C GLU A 49 6.46 13.27 2.09
N CYS A 50 7.11 13.06 3.24
CA CYS A 50 8.38 12.32 3.34
C CYS A 50 8.32 11.12 4.28
N TRP A 51 7.23 10.90 5.02
CA TRP A 51 7.17 9.90 6.07
C TRP A 51 5.78 9.27 6.22
N GLY A 52 5.74 8.01 6.72
CA GLY A 52 4.50 7.25 6.91
C GLY A 52 4.77 5.79 7.24
N GLY A 53 3.71 5.00 7.41
CA GLY A 53 3.82 3.64 7.92
C GLY A 53 4.67 2.69 7.09
N ALA A 54 4.51 2.68 5.76
CA ALA A 54 5.31 1.81 4.90
C ALA A 54 6.79 2.24 4.87
N THR A 55 7.06 3.56 4.83
CA THR A 55 8.43 4.08 4.90
C THR A 55 9.09 3.67 6.21
N PHE A 56 8.38 3.79 7.33
CA PHE A 56 8.86 3.40 8.65
C PHE A 56 9.22 1.91 8.73
N ASP A 57 8.30 1.04 8.32
CA ASP A 57 8.51 -0.41 8.31
C ASP A 57 9.68 -0.81 7.41
N VAL A 58 9.71 -0.30 6.17
CA VAL A 58 10.74 -0.63 5.17
C VAL A 58 12.12 -0.15 5.58
N CYS A 59 12.25 1.01 6.25
CA CYS A 59 13.53 1.46 6.80
C CYS A 59 14.17 0.39 7.66
N MET A 60 13.47 -0.16 8.61
CA MET A 60 14.00 -1.19 9.52
C MET A 60 14.12 -2.55 8.82
N ARG A 61 13.06 -2.99 8.12
CA ARG A 61 12.95 -4.35 7.57
C ARG A 61 13.91 -4.62 6.42
N PHE A 62 13.98 -3.70 5.46
CA PHE A 62 14.68 -3.91 4.20
C PHE A 62 15.93 -3.05 4.02
N LEU A 63 15.91 -1.83 4.54
CA LEU A 63 17.00 -0.88 4.33
C LEU A 63 18.02 -0.88 5.48
N ARG A 64 17.64 -1.44 6.64
CA ARG A 64 18.44 -1.40 7.87
C ARG A 64 18.82 0.03 8.26
N GLU A 65 17.91 0.96 8.06
CA GLU A 65 18.00 2.36 8.43
C GLU A 65 17.07 2.67 9.61
N ASP A 66 17.47 3.61 10.46
CA ASP A 66 16.61 4.13 11.53
C ASP A 66 15.60 5.12 10.93
N PRO A 67 14.28 4.85 11.01
CA PRO A 67 13.26 5.73 10.44
C PRO A 67 13.19 7.10 11.14
N TRP A 68 13.48 7.17 12.44
CA TRP A 68 13.49 8.45 13.18
C TRP A 68 14.70 9.31 12.79
N GLU A 69 15.86 8.70 12.64
CA GLU A 69 17.06 9.38 12.16
C GLU A 69 16.88 9.90 10.73
N ARG A 70 16.22 9.14 9.85
CA ARG A 70 15.82 9.63 8.53
C ARG A 70 15.02 10.93 8.62
N LEU A 71 14.01 10.99 9.50
CA LEU A 71 13.20 12.20 9.69
C LEU A 71 14.06 13.37 10.18
N ARG A 72 14.93 13.15 11.17
CA ARG A 72 15.85 14.18 11.68
C ARG A 72 16.78 14.72 10.60
N GLN A 73 17.36 13.86 9.79
CA GLN A 73 18.25 14.23 8.68
C GLN A 73 17.52 15.03 7.60
N ILE A 74 16.30 14.63 7.23
CA ILE A 74 15.47 15.41 6.30
C ILE A 74 15.18 16.80 6.89
N LYS A 75 14.74 16.88 8.14
CA LYS A 75 14.46 18.18 8.80
C LYS A 75 15.70 19.04 8.97
N ALA A 76 16.87 18.43 9.12
CA ALA A 76 18.14 19.16 9.21
C ALA A 76 18.47 19.94 7.93
N VAL A 77 18.05 19.44 6.77
CA VAL A 77 18.24 20.09 5.45
C VAL A 77 17.07 21.00 5.10
N CYS A 78 15.82 20.51 5.21
CA CYS A 78 14.62 21.27 4.88
C CYS A 78 14.37 22.41 5.88
N LYS A 79 14.57 23.65 5.44
CA LYS A 79 14.39 24.87 6.25
C LYS A 79 13.24 25.74 5.77
N LYS A 80 12.85 25.62 4.49
CA LYS A 80 11.84 26.45 3.83
C LYS A 80 10.49 25.74 3.76
N THR A 81 10.52 24.44 3.46
CA THR A 81 9.34 23.65 3.14
C THR A 81 8.92 22.79 4.33
N PRO A 82 7.68 22.88 4.78
CA PRO A 82 7.15 22.02 5.85
C PRO A 82 7.19 20.54 5.48
N LEU A 83 7.50 19.69 6.46
CA LEU A 83 7.45 18.23 6.29
C LEU A 83 6.05 17.70 6.59
N GLN A 84 5.54 16.88 5.70
CA GLN A 84 4.24 16.23 5.82
C GLN A 84 4.38 14.73 5.96
N MET A 85 3.46 14.12 6.72
CA MET A 85 3.35 12.67 6.85
C MET A 85 1.93 12.17 6.68
N LEU A 86 1.79 10.88 6.37
CA LEU A 86 0.52 10.17 6.41
C LEU A 86 0.36 9.49 7.77
N LEU A 87 -0.61 9.94 8.59
CA LEU A 87 -0.96 9.38 9.89
C LEU A 87 -2.28 8.62 9.81
N ARG A 88 -2.26 7.33 10.13
CA ARG A 88 -3.44 6.45 10.02
C ARG A 88 -4.36 6.52 11.24
N GLY A 89 -4.74 7.73 11.68
CA GLY A 89 -5.60 7.90 12.84
C GLY A 89 -5.15 7.02 14.02
N GLN A 90 -6.07 6.23 14.60
CA GLN A 90 -5.76 5.34 15.71
C GLN A 90 -4.78 4.21 15.37
N ASN A 91 -4.58 3.89 14.09
CA ASN A 91 -3.59 2.93 13.64
C ASN A 91 -2.17 3.52 13.58
N CYS A 92 -1.98 4.78 13.89
CA CYS A 92 -0.69 5.49 13.85
C CYS A 92 0.05 5.22 12.53
N LEU A 93 1.07 4.37 12.53
CA LEU A 93 1.83 3.94 11.35
C LEU A 93 1.53 2.49 10.94
N GLY A 94 0.79 1.74 11.77
CA GLY A 94 0.54 0.32 11.59
C GLY A 94 -0.77 -0.04 10.90
N TYR A 95 -1.22 -1.26 11.12
CA TYR A 95 -2.40 -1.87 10.46
C TYR A 95 -3.50 -2.25 11.45
N LYS A 96 -3.32 -2.02 12.75
CA LYS A 96 -4.27 -2.23 13.84
C LYS A 96 -4.37 -0.98 14.70
N HIS A 97 -5.38 -0.87 15.53
CA HIS A 97 -5.48 0.19 16.51
C HIS A 97 -4.40 0.05 17.58
N TYR A 98 -3.81 1.15 17.97
CA TYR A 98 -2.87 1.24 19.10
C TYR A 98 -3.54 1.94 20.29
N PRO A 99 -3.09 1.66 21.54
CA PRO A 99 -3.53 2.39 22.71
C PRO A 99 -3.21 3.88 22.61
N ASP A 100 -3.99 4.70 23.31
CA ASP A 100 -3.86 6.16 23.24
C ASP A 100 -2.50 6.66 23.74
N ASP A 101 -1.90 6.01 24.75
CA ASP A 101 -0.57 6.35 25.25
C ASP A 101 0.52 6.18 24.18
N VAL A 102 0.47 5.11 23.40
CA VAL A 102 1.38 4.86 22.27
C VAL A 102 1.18 5.90 21.17
N LEU A 103 -0.07 6.12 20.75
CA LEU A 103 -0.40 7.08 19.70
C LEU A 103 0.03 8.50 20.07
N GLU A 104 -0.34 8.95 21.26
CA GLU A 104 -0.01 10.30 21.71
C GLU A 104 1.51 10.50 21.80
N ARG A 105 2.24 9.53 22.37
CA ARG A 105 3.70 9.65 22.49
C ARG A 105 4.40 9.57 21.13
N CYS A 106 3.89 8.75 20.20
CA CYS A 106 4.39 8.73 18.82
C CYS A 106 4.24 10.09 18.15
N VAL A 107 3.06 10.71 18.23
CA VAL A 107 2.83 12.04 17.64
C VAL A 107 3.73 13.09 18.28
N ALA A 108 3.90 13.07 19.60
CA ALA A 108 4.84 13.96 20.29
C ALA A 108 6.26 13.83 19.73
N LYS A 109 6.75 12.60 19.58
CA LYS A 109 8.08 12.33 19.02
C LYS A 109 8.21 12.71 17.55
N MET A 110 7.17 12.54 16.75
CA MET A 110 7.15 13.01 15.37
C MET A 110 7.29 14.54 15.30
N CYS A 111 6.57 15.30 16.14
CA CYS A 111 6.72 16.74 16.24
C CYS A 111 8.12 17.13 16.74
N GLU A 112 8.62 16.48 17.80
CA GLU A 112 9.97 16.71 18.35
C GLU A 112 11.08 16.49 17.29
N ASN A 113 10.90 15.52 16.40
CA ASN A 113 11.84 15.21 15.32
C ASN A 113 11.59 16.03 14.03
N GLY A 114 10.64 16.98 14.05
CA GLY A 114 10.49 18.01 13.02
C GLY A 114 9.38 17.76 12.00
N MET A 115 8.42 16.88 12.28
CA MET A 115 7.22 16.75 11.46
C MET A 115 6.28 17.93 11.69
N ASP A 116 5.86 18.60 10.62
CA ASP A 116 5.04 19.80 10.67
C ASP A 116 3.56 19.55 10.37
N ILE A 117 3.25 18.74 9.35
CA ILE A 117 1.88 18.48 8.85
C ILE A 117 1.54 17.00 8.98
N PHE A 118 0.41 16.72 9.61
CA PHE A 118 -0.08 15.36 9.84
C PHE A 118 -1.37 15.15 9.04
N ARG A 119 -1.29 14.44 7.93
CA ARG A 119 -2.47 14.00 7.17
C ARG A 119 -3.12 12.82 7.90
N CYS A 120 -4.11 13.14 8.74
CA CYS A 120 -4.81 12.17 9.57
C CYS A 120 -5.96 11.53 8.78
N PHE A 121 -5.91 10.22 8.54
CA PHE A 121 -6.98 9.51 7.86
C PHE A 121 -7.44 8.28 8.63
N ASP A 122 -8.69 7.87 8.39
CA ASP A 122 -9.23 6.59 8.82
C ASP A 122 -9.83 5.85 7.64
N ALA A 123 -9.56 4.54 7.54
CA ALA A 123 -9.98 3.70 6.42
C ALA A 123 -11.51 3.59 6.26
N LEU A 124 -12.27 3.82 7.33
CA LEU A 124 -13.74 3.78 7.32
C LEU A 124 -14.39 5.15 7.28
N ASN A 125 -13.59 6.23 7.35
CA ASN A 125 -14.07 7.59 7.61
C ASN A 125 -14.87 7.67 8.93
N ASP A 126 -14.43 6.94 9.96
CA ASP A 126 -15.00 7.01 11.31
C ASP A 126 -14.26 8.05 12.14
N VAL A 127 -14.91 9.17 12.42
CA VAL A 127 -14.30 10.30 13.15
C VAL A 127 -13.74 9.91 14.52
N ARG A 128 -14.33 8.87 15.18
CA ARG A 128 -13.85 8.37 16.47
C ARG A 128 -12.42 7.81 16.41
N ASN A 129 -12.02 7.28 15.26
CA ASN A 129 -10.67 6.78 15.02
C ASN A 129 -9.66 7.91 14.72
N LEU A 130 -10.14 9.13 14.48
CA LEU A 130 -9.30 10.32 14.22
C LEU A 130 -9.11 11.17 15.47
N GLU A 131 -10.01 11.07 16.44
CA GLU A 131 -10.09 11.99 17.59
C GLU A 131 -8.79 12.08 18.37
N ALA A 132 -8.22 10.97 18.81
CA ALA A 132 -6.99 10.96 19.60
C ALA A 132 -5.78 11.47 18.78
N ALA A 133 -5.70 11.10 17.50
CA ALA A 133 -4.63 11.56 16.62
C ALA A 133 -4.67 13.08 16.40
N ILE A 134 -5.83 13.65 16.05
CA ILE A 134 -6.00 15.08 15.81
C ILE A 134 -5.71 15.86 17.11
N LYS A 135 -6.25 15.41 18.25
CA LYS A 135 -5.98 16.05 19.55
C LYS A 135 -4.49 16.03 19.91
N ALA A 136 -3.80 14.92 19.69
CA ALA A 136 -2.36 14.81 19.93
C ALA A 136 -1.58 15.78 19.02
N VAL A 137 -1.86 15.80 17.71
CA VAL A 137 -1.22 16.72 16.76
C VAL A 137 -1.39 18.18 17.22
N LYS A 138 -2.60 18.59 17.57
CA LYS A 138 -2.89 19.95 18.05
C LYS A 138 -2.19 20.25 19.39
N LYS A 139 -2.13 19.29 20.30
CA LYS A 139 -1.45 19.41 21.60
C LYS A 139 0.04 19.69 21.46
N TYR A 140 0.70 19.06 20.47
CA TYR A 140 2.14 19.20 20.25
C TYR A 140 2.50 20.21 19.16
N GLY A 141 1.54 21.04 18.72
CA GLY A 141 1.77 22.18 17.84
C GLY A 141 1.89 21.86 16.35
N GLY A 142 1.55 20.64 15.94
CA GLY A 142 1.49 20.25 14.54
C GLY A 142 0.26 20.78 13.82
N HIS A 143 0.32 20.84 12.48
CA HIS A 143 -0.81 21.10 11.61
C HIS A 143 -1.60 19.82 11.40
N ALA A 144 -2.84 19.79 11.86
CA ALA A 144 -3.74 18.65 11.69
C ALA A 144 -4.51 18.77 10.36
N GLN A 145 -4.11 18.00 9.36
CA GLN A 145 -4.88 17.87 8.12
C GLN A 145 -5.85 16.69 8.23
N GLY A 146 -7.15 16.98 8.31
CA GLY A 146 -8.19 15.96 8.23
C GLY A 146 -8.24 15.34 6.83
N THR A 147 -8.81 14.14 6.70
CA THR A 147 -8.82 13.45 5.40
C THR A 147 -10.17 12.80 5.14
N ILE A 148 -10.64 12.93 3.91
CA ILE A 148 -11.74 12.14 3.36
C ILE A 148 -11.11 11.03 2.51
N CYS A 149 -11.20 9.76 2.93
CA CYS A 149 -10.91 8.63 2.07
C CYS A 149 -12.03 8.51 1.03
N TYR A 150 -11.73 8.96 -0.19
CA TYR A 150 -12.73 9.00 -1.25
C TYR A 150 -13.03 7.60 -1.79
N THR A 151 -14.29 7.33 -1.98
CA THR A 151 -14.82 6.21 -2.76
C THR A 151 -16.24 6.56 -3.19
N PHE A 152 -16.81 5.80 -4.11
CA PHE A 152 -18.22 6.00 -4.46
C PHE A 152 -19.04 4.74 -4.17
N SER A 153 -20.27 4.95 -3.74
CA SER A 153 -21.28 3.94 -3.46
C SER A 153 -22.61 4.65 -3.17
N PRO A 154 -23.72 3.94 -3.02
CA PRO A 154 -25.00 4.56 -2.63
C PRO A 154 -24.96 5.37 -1.34
N VAL A 155 -23.98 5.12 -0.44
CA VAL A 155 -23.86 5.82 0.85
C VAL A 155 -22.78 6.89 0.87
N HIS A 156 -21.87 6.91 -0.09
CA HIS A 156 -20.81 7.91 -0.19
C HIS A 156 -21.28 9.09 -1.06
N THR A 157 -22.14 9.94 -0.48
CA THR A 157 -22.68 11.14 -1.13
C THR A 157 -21.92 12.39 -0.70
N VAL A 158 -21.99 13.47 -1.50
CA VAL A 158 -21.41 14.77 -1.13
C VAL A 158 -21.91 15.24 0.24
N ALA A 159 -23.19 15.05 0.53
CA ALA A 159 -23.77 15.42 1.84
C ALA A 159 -23.12 14.67 3.00
N ASN A 160 -22.86 13.37 2.85
CA ASN A 160 -22.19 12.57 3.88
C ASN A 160 -20.73 12.95 4.04
N TYR A 161 -20.02 13.25 2.95
CA TYR A 161 -18.64 13.75 3.01
C TYR A 161 -18.55 15.13 3.67
N VAL A 162 -19.49 16.03 3.37
CA VAL A 162 -19.58 17.35 4.04
C VAL A 162 -19.86 17.19 5.53
N LYS A 163 -20.75 16.27 5.91
CA LYS A 163 -21.01 15.95 7.33
C LYS A 163 -19.72 15.49 8.01
N PHE A 164 -19.03 14.51 7.42
CA PHE A 164 -17.78 13.98 7.95
C PHE A 164 -16.67 15.04 8.05
N ALA A 165 -16.60 15.96 7.08
CA ALA A 165 -15.68 17.09 7.14
C ALA A 165 -15.99 18.03 8.33
N LYS A 166 -17.27 18.32 8.59
CA LYS A 166 -17.68 19.13 9.74
C LYS A 166 -17.32 18.47 11.08
N GLU A 167 -17.54 17.15 11.19
CA GLU A 167 -17.14 16.39 12.38
C GLU A 167 -15.63 16.48 12.64
N GLN A 168 -14.81 16.51 11.59
CA GLN A 168 -13.35 16.72 11.72
C GLN A 168 -13.01 18.19 12.09
N VAL A 169 -13.73 19.17 11.55
CA VAL A 169 -13.57 20.58 11.95
C VAL A 169 -13.89 20.76 13.43
N ASP A 170 -14.91 20.08 13.94
CA ASP A 170 -15.25 20.10 15.38
C ASP A 170 -14.11 19.50 16.25
N LEU A 171 -13.27 18.63 15.71
CA LEU A 171 -12.05 18.14 16.36
C LEU A 171 -10.86 19.10 16.27
N GLY A 172 -10.95 20.17 15.45
CA GLY A 172 -9.96 21.23 15.34
C GLY A 172 -8.92 21.02 14.24
N ILE A 173 -9.27 20.41 13.11
CA ILE A 173 -8.38 20.34 11.95
C ILE A 173 -8.09 21.72 11.36
N ASP A 174 -6.89 21.89 10.79
CA ASP A 174 -6.44 23.13 10.15
C ASP A 174 -6.72 23.15 8.63
N SER A 175 -6.79 21.98 8.00
CA SER A 175 -7.10 21.78 6.57
C SER A 175 -7.70 20.41 6.35
N ILE A 176 -8.22 20.17 5.14
CA ILE A 176 -8.76 18.86 4.77
C ILE A 176 -8.21 18.38 3.43
N ALA A 177 -7.85 17.10 3.36
CA ALA A 177 -7.46 16.43 2.13
C ALA A 177 -8.59 15.53 1.59
N ILE A 178 -8.83 15.56 0.29
CA ILE A 178 -9.60 14.56 -0.42
C ILE A 178 -8.59 13.53 -0.95
N LYS A 179 -8.62 12.30 -0.43
CA LYS A 179 -7.66 11.25 -0.77
C LYS A 179 -8.31 10.18 -1.65
N ASP A 180 -8.01 10.22 -2.94
CA ASP A 180 -8.41 9.23 -3.94
C ASP A 180 -7.26 8.25 -4.20
N MET A 181 -7.13 7.26 -3.35
CA MET A 181 -6.05 6.26 -3.44
C MET A 181 -6.24 5.29 -4.62
N ALA A 182 -7.47 5.11 -5.11
CA ALA A 182 -7.75 4.20 -6.21
C ALA A 182 -7.68 4.89 -7.58
N GLY A 183 -7.63 6.22 -7.64
CA GLY A 183 -7.67 6.99 -8.88
C GLY A 183 -9.03 6.94 -9.60
N ILE A 184 -10.11 6.92 -8.81
CA ILE A 184 -11.51 6.77 -9.29
C ILE A 184 -12.35 8.05 -9.19
N LEU A 185 -11.80 9.11 -8.61
CA LEU A 185 -12.47 10.40 -8.50
C LEU A 185 -12.52 11.05 -9.88
N THR A 186 -13.73 11.13 -10.47
CA THR A 186 -13.92 11.77 -11.77
C THR A 186 -13.86 13.29 -11.66
N PRO A 187 -13.54 14.02 -12.76
CA PRO A 187 -13.55 15.49 -12.74
C PRO A 187 -14.89 16.10 -12.31
N SER A 188 -16.01 15.50 -12.71
CA SER A 188 -17.35 15.94 -12.29
C SER A 188 -17.58 15.76 -10.79
N ALA A 189 -17.26 14.57 -10.26
CA ALA A 189 -17.43 14.27 -8.84
C ALA A 189 -16.50 15.13 -7.96
N ALA A 190 -15.28 15.41 -8.42
CA ALA A 190 -14.35 16.32 -7.75
C ALA A 190 -14.92 17.74 -7.65
N ARG A 191 -15.45 18.27 -8.77
CA ARG A 191 -16.10 19.58 -8.80
C ARG A 191 -17.27 19.64 -7.82
N GLU A 192 -18.14 18.63 -7.81
CA GLU A 192 -19.31 18.56 -6.93
C GLU A 192 -18.88 18.50 -5.45
N LEU A 193 -17.92 17.64 -5.13
CA LEU A 193 -17.44 17.46 -3.75
C LEU A 193 -16.75 18.72 -3.21
N VAL A 194 -15.82 19.31 -3.99
CA VAL A 194 -15.10 20.53 -3.58
C VAL A 194 -16.07 21.70 -3.45
N THR A 195 -17.01 21.86 -4.40
CA THR A 195 -18.07 22.89 -4.31
C THR A 195 -18.92 22.71 -3.07
N GLY A 196 -19.31 21.46 -2.74
CA GLY A 196 -20.08 21.15 -1.54
C GLY A 196 -19.32 21.49 -0.25
N LEU A 197 -18.05 21.13 -0.19
CA LEU A 197 -17.17 21.45 0.94
C LEU A 197 -16.97 22.96 1.08
N LYS A 198 -16.64 23.69 0.01
CA LYS A 198 -16.44 25.15 0.04
C LYS A 198 -17.72 25.91 0.41
N LYS A 199 -18.88 25.42 -0.02
CA LYS A 199 -20.18 26.00 0.41
C LYS A 199 -20.42 25.83 1.91
N ALA A 200 -20.07 24.67 2.47
CA ALA A 200 -20.34 24.35 3.87
C ALA A 200 -19.25 24.85 4.85
N LEU A 201 -18.01 24.95 4.36
CA LEU A 201 -16.79 25.27 5.11
C LEU A 201 -15.91 26.19 4.24
N PRO A 202 -16.32 27.46 4.02
CA PRO A 202 -15.69 28.37 3.04
C PRO A 202 -14.22 28.65 3.34
N ASP A 203 -13.84 28.72 4.61
CA ASP A 203 -12.50 29.10 5.04
C ASP A 203 -11.55 27.91 5.18
N LEU A 204 -12.07 26.66 5.15
CA LEU A 204 -11.25 25.47 5.30
C LEU A 204 -10.40 25.25 4.04
N PRO A 205 -9.05 25.21 4.14
CA PRO A 205 -8.19 24.86 3.02
C PRO A 205 -8.44 23.41 2.57
N ILE A 206 -8.54 23.20 1.25
CA ILE A 206 -8.76 21.89 0.65
C ILE A 206 -7.55 21.51 -0.19
N GLU A 207 -7.01 20.33 0.06
CA GLU A 207 -5.97 19.67 -0.73
C GLU A 207 -6.55 18.44 -1.42
N VAL A 208 -6.06 18.12 -2.63
CA VAL A 208 -6.54 16.95 -3.36
C VAL A 208 -5.37 16.04 -3.73
N HIS A 209 -5.50 14.78 -3.34
CA HIS A 209 -4.58 13.69 -3.64
C HIS A 209 -5.27 12.65 -4.50
N SER A 210 -4.65 12.25 -5.61
CA SER A 210 -5.15 11.13 -6.42
C SER A 210 -4.02 10.38 -7.09
N HIS A 211 -4.20 9.06 -7.16
CA HIS A 211 -3.35 8.20 -7.98
C HIS A 211 -3.80 8.23 -9.45
N MET A 212 -2.86 8.01 -10.35
CA MET A 212 -3.12 8.02 -11.79
C MET A 212 -3.54 6.66 -12.35
N THR A 213 -4.03 5.75 -11.52
CA THR A 213 -4.39 4.38 -11.95
C THR A 213 -5.33 4.38 -13.15
N SER A 214 -6.36 5.23 -13.15
CA SER A 214 -7.28 5.39 -14.30
C SER A 214 -6.82 6.39 -15.36
N GLY A 215 -5.73 7.13 -15.10
CA GLY A 215 -5.26 8.22 -15.95
C GLY A 215 -5.99 9.57 -15.79
N MET A 216 -7.04 9.66 -14.96
CA MET A 216 -7.90 10.86 -14.87
C MET A 216 -7.36 11.98 -13.98
N ALA A 217 -6.37 11.72 -13.12
CA ALA A 217 -5.97 12.64 -12.07
C ALA A 217 -5.62 14.07 -12.55
N PRO A 218 -4.93 14.33 -13.67
CA PRO A 218 -4.69 15.69 -14.15
C PRO A 218 -5.97 16.47 -14.44
N ALA A 219 -6.93 15.87 -15.15
CA ALA A 219 -8.22 16.49 -15.45
C ALA A 219 -9.07 16.68 -14.19
N MET A 220 -8.99 15.74 -13.26
CA MET A 220 -9.67 15.82 -11.97
C MET A 220 -9.10 16.95 -11.12
N TYR A 221 -7.77 17.12 -11.05
CA TYR A 221 -7.13 18.23 -10.34
C TYR A 221 -7.54 19.61 -10.91
N MET A 222 -7.60 19.73 -12.24
CA MET A 222 -8.11 20.95 -12.86
C MET A 222 -9.52 21.29 -12.38
N ALA A 223 -10.43 20.30 -12.42
CA ALA A 223 -11.81 20.48 -11.98
C ALA A 223 -11.94 20.81 -10.49
N ALA A 224 -11.12 20.20 -9.65
CA ALA A 224 -11.07 20.45 -8.22
C ALA A 224 -10.56 21.85 -7.87
N VAL A 225 -9.47 22.30 -8.52
CA VAL A 225 -8.88 23.64 -8.32
C VAL A 225 -9.83 24.72 -8.82
N GLU A 226 -10.46 24.54 -9.97
CA GLU A 226 -11.50 25.46 -10.46
C GLU A 226 -12.68 25.57 -9.48
N ALA A 227 -13.01 24.49 -8.76
CA ALA A 227 -14.06 24.47 -7.73
C ALA A 227 -13.63 25.04 -6.38
N GLY A 228 -12.33 25.35 -6.18
CA GLY A 228 -11.80 26.01 -4.99
C GLY A 228 -10.85 25.18 -4.13
N ALA A 229 -10.33 24.06 -4.63
CA ALA A 229 -9.20 23.40 -3.99
C ALA A 229 -7.94 24.27 -4.09
N GLY A 230 -7.18 24.40 -2.99
CA GLY A 230 -6.02 25.29 -2.90
C GLY A 230 -4.68 24.59 -3.08
N ALA A 231 -4.65 23.24 -3.00
CA ALA A 231 -3.42 22.46 -3.13
C ALA A 231 -3.69 21.11 -3.80
N ILE A 232 -2.67 20.57 -4.48
CA ILE A 232 -2.68 19.28 -5.13
C ILE A 232 -1.39 18.51 -4.86
N ASP A 233 -1.50 17.19 -4.83
CA ASP A 233 -0.36 16.29 -4.66
C ASP A 233 0.24 15.90 -6.01
N CYS A 234 1.55 16.04 -6.14
CA CYS A 234 2.29 15.70 -7.34
C CYS A 234 3.58 14.95 -6.99
N ALA A 235 4.20 14.33 -7.97
CA ALA A 235 5.47 13.62 -7.82
C ALA A 235 6.49 14.04 -8.89
N VAL A 236 7.77 13.74 -8.68
CA VAL A 236 8.81 13.89 -9.69
C VAL A 236 8.45 13.08 -10.95
N ALA A 237 8.78 13.57 -12.14
CA ALA A 237 8.37 12.95 -13.41
C ALA A 237 8.74 11.46 -13.49
N THR A 238 9.93 11.10 -13.01
CA THR A 238 10.44 9.70 -12.97
C THR A 238 9.59 8.76 -12.09
N LEU A 239 8.92 9.30 -11.07
CA LEU A 239 8.09 8.56 -10.11
C LEU A 239 6.61 8.97 -10.19
N SER A 240 6.19 9.54 -11.32
CA SER A 240 4.82 9.97 -11.57
C SER A 240 4.05 8.99 -12.45
N GLY A 241 2.74 9.14 -12.45
CA GLY A 241 1.86 8.34 -13.31
C GLY A 241 1.45 7.00 -12.70
N PHE A 242 0.63 6.26 -13.41
CA PHE A 242 0.19 4.90 -13.06
C PHE A 242 -0.36 4.80 -11.63
N SER A 243 0.26 4.00 -10.78
CA SER A 243 -0.11 3.89 -9.36
C SER A 243 0.45 5.01 -8.47
N SER A 244 1.08 6.03 -9.03
CA SER A 244 1.57 7.24 -8.35
C SER A 244 0.75 8.49 -8.73
N GLN A 245 1.24 9.68 -8.40
CA GLN A 245 0.58 10.96 -8.61
C GLN A 245 0.99 11.57 -9.96
N PRO A 246 0.29 12.64 -10.45
CA PRO A 246 0.71 13.41 -11.61
C PRO A 246 2.09 14.06 -11.43
N ALA A 247 2.81 14.26 -12.54
CA ALA A 247 4.12 14.91 -12.52
C ALA A 247 4.02 16.40 -12.20
N HIS A 248 4.95 16.92 -11.37
CA HIS A 248 5.05 18.35 -11.05
C HIS A 248 5.10 19.23 -12.30
N GLY A 249 6.04 18.94 -13.21
CA GLY A 249 6.24 19.74 -14.42
C GLY A 249 5.01 19.78 -15.32
N THR A 250 4.29 18.65 -15.43
CA THR A 250 3.03 18.59 -16.21
C THR A 250 1.95 19.46 -15.58
N MET A 251 1.74 19.33 -14.27
CA MET A 251 0.71 20.10 -13.58
C MET A 251 1.06 21.59 -13.50
N HIS A 252 2.35 21.92 -13.31
CA HIS A 252 2.83 23.29 -13.38
C HIS A 252 2.50 23.94 -14.72
N ALA A 253 2.86 23.31 -15.84
CA ALA A 253 2.57 23.81 -17.18
C ALA A 253 1.07 23.98 -17.45
N ILE A 254 0.24 23.04 -16.97
CA ILE A 254 -1.22 23.13 -17.10
C ILE A 254 -1.75 24.36 -16.35
N PHE A 255 -1.38 24.54 -15.07
CA PHE A 255 -1.92 25.62 -14.26
C PHE A 255 -1.38 27.00 -14.64
N GLU A 256 -0.11 27.10 -15.06
CA GLU A 256 0.41 28.35 -15.65
C GLU A 256 -0.36 28.72 -16.93
N GLY A 257 -0.61 27.74 -17.83
CA GLY A 257 -1.41 27.94 -19.03
C GLY A 257 -2.85 28.40 -18.74
N LEU A 258 -3.39 28.04 -17.57
CA LEU A 258 -4.70 28.48 -17.09
C LEU A 258 -4.64 29.81 -16.30
N GLY A 259 -3.47 30.42 -16.17
CA GLY A 259 -3.27 31.72 -15.48
C GLY A 259 -3.18 31.64 -13.97
N TYR A 260 -2.86 30.48 -13.40
CA TYR A 260 -2.57 30.33 -11.97
C TYR A 260 -1.10 30.56 -11.67
N GLU A 261 -0.80 31.11 -10.48
CA GLU A 261 0.53 31.09 -9.89
C GLU A 261 0.70 29.79 -9.10
N THR A 262 1.76 29.03 -9.39
CA THR A 262 2.05 27.76 -8.71
C THR A 262 3.13 27.89 -7.65
N GLY A 263 3.98 28.92 -7.76
CA GLY A 263 5.16 29.10 -6.90
C GLY A 263 6.34 28.17 -7.23
N ILE A 264 6.17 27.25 -8.19
CA ILE A 264 7.18 26.26 -8.56
C ILE A 264 8.30 26.89 -9.38
N LYS A 265 9.55 26.53 -9.07
CA LYS A 265 10.76 26.94 -9.81
C LYS A 265 11.13 25.86 -10.83
N THR A 266 10.98 26.18 -12.11
CA THR A 266 11.16 25.22 -13.23
C THR A 266 12.59 24.66 -13.30
N ASP A 267 13.61 25.49 -13.01
CA ASP A 267 15.00 25.06 -12.96
C ASP A 267 15.25 23.99 -11.89
N ARG A 268 14.64 24.15 -10.70
CA ARG A 268 14.71 23.16 -9.63
C ARG A 268 13.98 21.87 -9.98
N ILE A 269 12.81 21.95 -10.61
CA ILE A 269 12.09 20.76 -11.07
C ILE A 269 12.93 19.96 -12.06
N THR A 270 13.63 20.64 -12.99
CA THR A 270 14.52 19.99 -13.95
C THR A 270 15.69 19.29 -13.26
N GLU A 271 16.34 19.96 -12.30
CA GLU A 271 17.43 19.37 -11.50
C GLU A 271 16.97 18.12 -10.74
N ILE A 272 15.78 18.18 -10.11
CA ILE A 272 15.19 17.06 -9.37
C ILE A 272 14.85 15.90 -10.31
N ASP A 273 14.23 16.18 -11.46
CA ASP A 273 13.87 15.18 -12.46
C ASP A 273 15.13 14.45 -13.01
N ASP A 274 16.19 15.19 -13.32
CA ASP A 274 17.46 14.61 -13.82
C ASP A 274 18.12 13.73 -12.75
N TYR A 275 18.11 14.15 -11.50
CA TYR A 275 18.64 13.35 -10.40
C TYR A 275 17.91 12.00 -10.25
N PHE A 276 16.57 12.01 -10.15
CA PHE A 276 15.79 10.78 -9.99
C PHE A 276 15.82 9.91 -11.26
N LYS A 277 15.94 10.50 -12.44
CA LYS A 277 16.13 9.79 -13.70
C LYS A 277 17.46 9.02 -13.72
N ALA A 278 18.52 9.61 -13.20
CA ALA A 278 19.81 8.94 -13.05
C ALA A 278 19.75 7.82 -11.99
N LEU A 279 18.96 8.00 -10.94
CA LEU A 279 18.79 7.02 -9.86
C LEU A 279 17.88 5.83 -10.25
N LYS A 280 16.94 6.03 -11.19
CA LYS A 280 15.92 5.03 -11.57
C LYS A 280 16.51 3.64 -11.89
N PRO A 281 17.58 3.49 -12.68
CA PRO A 281 18.13 2.17 -13.01
C PRO A 281 18.54 1.34 -11.80
N GLU A 282 18.94 1.99 -10.71
CA GLU A 282 19.33 1.30 -9.48
C GLU A 282 18.12 0.90 -8.62
N ARG A 283 17.01 1.63 -8.64
CA ARG A 283 15.86 1.43 -7.76
C ARG A 283 14.69 0.72 -8.42
N ALA A 284 14.52 0.91 -9.74
CA ALA A 284 13.40 0.31 -10.49
C ALA A 284 13.47 -1.22 -10.62
N LEU A 285 14.64 -1.83 -10.39
CA LEU A 285 14.78 -3.29 -10.38
C LEU A 285 13.93 -3.99 -9.30
N GLN A 286 13.45 -3.23 -8.31
CA GLN A 286 12.57 -3.72 -7.25
C GLN A 286 11.12 -3.31 -7.50
N ALA A 287 10.85 -2.57 -8.59
CA ALA A 287 9.52 -2.13 -8.97
C ALA A 287 8.68 -3.32 -9.46
N ASN A 288 7.39 -3.25 -9.20
CA ASN A 288 6.44 -4.17 -9.78
C ASN A 288 6.02 -3.65 -11.16
N ALA A 289 6.27 -4.41 -12.21
CA ALA A 289 5.89 -4.05 -13.59
C ALA A 289 4.38 -3.75 -13.72
N ASP A 290 3.53 -4.45 -12.96
CA ASP A 290 2.09 -4.20 -12.93
C ASP A 290 1.72 -2.82 -12.35
N ALA A 291 2.62 -2.18 -11.60
CA ALA A 291 2.40 -0.86 -11.02
C ALA A 291 2.58 0.28 -12.05
N GLU A 292 3.23 0.00 -13.18
CA GLU A 292 3.48 0.96 -14.29
C GLU A 292 2.48 0.75 -15.44
N ALA A 293 1.22 0.44 -15.16
CA ALA A 293 0.16 0.32 -16.16
C ALA A 293 -1.05 1.21 -15.80
N VAL A 294 -1.66 1.80 -16.82
CA VAL A 294 -2.97 2.47 -16.66
C VAL A 294 -4.06 1.39 -16.69
N ASP A 295 -4.88 1.35 -15.65
CA ASP A 295 -5.98 0.40 -15.53
C ASP A 295 -7.32 1.14 -15.43
N VAL A 296 -8.05 1.21 -16.52
CA VAL A 296 -9.39 1.82 -16.56
C VAL A 296 -10.47 0.92 -15.92
N GLN A 297 -10.19 -0.37 -15.74
CA GLN A 297 -11.11 -1.30 -15.06
C GLN A 297 -11.24 -1.00 -13.57
N VAL A 298 -10.29 -0.22 -13.00
CA VAL A 298 -10.41 0.30 -11.63
C VAL A 298 -11.74 1.02 -11.40
N LEU A 299 -12.33 1.61 -12.44
CA LEU A 299 -13.64 2.26 -12.38
C LEU A 299 -14.81 1.27 -12.21
N LEU A 300 -14.59 -0.02 -12.50
CA LEU A 300 -15.57 -1.09 -12.34
C LEU A 300 -15.43 -1.80 -10.99
N HIS A 301 -14.21 -2.20 -10.65
CA HIS A 301 -13.96 -2.96 -9.41
C HIS A 301 -13.55 -2.09 -8.22
N HIS A 302 -13.14 -0.82 -8.44
CA HIS A 302 -12.71 0.16 -7.42
C HIS A 302 -11.48 -0.27 -6.61
N ILE A 303 -10.64 -1.14 -7.16
CA ILE A 303 -9.50 -1.74 -6.49
C ILE A 303 -8.24 -0.95 -6.83
N PRO A 304 -7.50 -0.40 -5.86
CA PRO A 304 -6.22 0.24 -6.12
C PRO A 304 -5.21 -0.73 -6.77
N GLY A 305 -4.39 -0.23 -7.70
CA GLY A 305 -3.43 -1.05 -8.45
C GLY A 305 -2.49 -1.88 -7.58
N GLY A 306 -1.98 -1.32 -6.47
CA GLY A 306 -1.15 -2.06 -5.51
C GLY A 306 -1.87 -3.23 -4.83
N MET A 307 -3.20 -3.19 -4.76
CA MET A 307 -3.99 -4.31 -4.23
C MET A 307 -4.14 -5.44 -5.26
N ILE A 308 -4.30 -5.10 -6.54
CA ILE A 308 -4.36 -6.11 -7.62
C ILE A 308 -3.07 -6.92 -7.66
N SER A 309 -1.92 -6.27 -7.60
CA SER A 309 -0.61 -6.93 -7.55
C SER A 309 -0.48 -7.86 -6.35
N ASN A 310 -0.94 -7.44 -5.17
CA ASN A 310 -0.97 -8.31 -3.99
C ASN A 310 -1.89 -9.52 -4.19
N THR A 311 -3.09 -9.31 -4.75
CA THR A 311 -4.05 -10.39 -5.02
C THR A 311 -3.50 -11.39 -6.04
N ARG A 312 -2.82 -10.92 -7.10
CA ARG A 312 -2.11 -11.78 -8.06
C ARG A 312 -1.06 -12.64 -7.37
N SER A 313 -0.20 -12.04 -6.56
CA SER A 313 0.83 -12.77 -5.81
C SER A 313 0.23 -13.81 -4.88
N GLN A 314 -0.89 -13.49 -4.23
CA GLN A 314 -1.60 -14.40 -3.34
C GLN A 314 -2.21 -15.59 -4.09
N LEU A 315 -2.86 -15.33 -5.23
CA LEU A 315 -3.42 -16.39 -6.07
C LEU A 315 -2.33 -17.25 -6.69
N ALA A 316 -1.21 -16.65 -7.12
CA ALA A 316 -0.05 -17.40 -7.63
C ALA A 316 0.53 -18.35 -6.58
N GLN A 317 0.61 -17.93 -5.29
CA GLN A 317 1.05 -18.80 -4.19
C GLN A 317 0.09 -19.98 -3.92
N GLN A 318 -1.15 -19.90 -4.41
CA GLN A 318 -2.17 -20.93 -4.29
C GLN A 318 -2.40 -21.71 -5.60
N ASP A 319 -1.53 -21.52 -6.61
CA ASP A 319 -1.68 -22.07 -7.96
C ASP A 319 -3.06 -21.80 -8.59
N ALA A 320 -3.62 -20.61 -8.33
CA ALA A 320 -4.98 -20.23 -8.72
C ALA A 320 -5.03 -18.84 -9.42
N LEU A 321 -3.95 -18.46 -10.11
CA LEU A 321 -3.85 -17.17 -10.77
C LEU A 321 -4.90 -16.98 -11.89
N ASP A 322 -5.32 -18.05 -12.53
CA ASP A 322 -6.38 -18.10 -13.53
C ASP A 322 -7.75 -17.67 -12.97
N ARG A 323 -7.94 -17.75 -11.65
CA ARG A 323 -9.18 -17.34 -10.96
C ARG A 323 -9.23 -15.86 -10.60
N LEU A 324 -8.22 -15.06 -10.97
CA LEU A 324 -8.21 -13.62 -10.71
C LEU A 324 -9.48 -12.90 -11.22
N PRO A 325 -10.00 -13.16 -12.43
CA PRO A 325 -11.25 -12.54 -12.90
C PRO A 325 -12.43 -12.75 -11.95
N GLU A 326 -12.59 -13.97 -11.42
CA GLU A 326 -13.66 -14.31 -10.46
C GLU A 326 -13.51 -13.50 -9.16
N VAL A 327 -12.27 -13.30 -8.67
CA VAL A 327 -11.99 -12.51 -7.47
C VAL A 327 -12.33 -11.03 -7.71
N LEU A 328 -12.01 -10.49 -8.88
CA LEU A 328 -12.34 -9.11 -9.25
C LEU A 328 -13.85 -8.88 -9.35
N GLU A 329 -14.63 -9.87 -9.74
CA GLU A 329 -16.10 -9.83 -9.73
C GLU A 329 -16.69 -9.99 -8.32
N GLU A 330 -16.08 -10.82 -7.49
CA GLU A 330 -16.55 -11.09 -6.13
C GLU A 330 -16.28 -9.94 -5.16
N LEU A 331 -15.20 -9.18 -5.37
CA LEU A 331 -14.77 -8.14 -4.45
C LEU A 331 -15.81 -7.00 -4.29
N PRO A 332 -16.45 -6.47 -5.34
CA PRO A 332 -17.55 -5.50 -5.19
C PRO A 332 -18.74 -6.06 -4.38
N ARG A 333 -19.00 -7.36 -4.48
CA ARG A 333 -20.07 -8.03 -3.71
C ARG A 333 -19.70 -8.11 -2.23
N VAL A 334 -18.47 -8.54 -1.91
CA VAL A 334 -17.95 -8.53 -0.54
C VAL A 334 -17.98 -7.12 0.05
N ARG A 335 -17.53 -6.11 -0.71
CA ARG A 335 -17.58 -4.72 -0.29
C ARG A 335 -19.00 -4.24 0.05
N LYS A 336 -19.99 -4.60 -0.78
CA LYS A 336 -21.40 -4.29 -0.53
C LYS A 336 -21.88 -4.95 0.77
N ASP A 337 -21.64 -6.24 0.93
CA ASP A 337 -22.06 -7.01 2.10
C ASP A 337 -21.48 -6.46 3.41
N MET A 338 -20.25 -5.92 3.33
CA MET A 338 -19.53 -5.33 4.46
C MET A 338 -19.85 -3.84 4.71
N GLY A 339 -20.88 -3.27 4.06
CA GLY A 339 -21.33 -1.90 4.29
C GLY A 339 -20.52 -0.85 3.53
N TYR A 340 -19.98 -1.18 2.36
CA TYR A 340 -19.29 -0.29 1.44
C TYR A 340 -18.05 0.43 2.00
N PRO A 341 -17.12 -0.24 2.70
CA PRO A 341 -15.91 0.45 3.14
C PRO A 341 -15.12 1.02 1.95
N PRO A 342 -14.43 2.16 2.11
CA PRO A 342 -13.40 2.56 1.17
C PRO A 342 -12.31 1.50 1.07
N LEU A 343 -11.77 1.26 -0.14
CA LEU A 343 -10.71 0.27 -0.35
C LEU A 343 -9.32 0.91 -0.14
N VAL A 344 -9.03 1.24 1.09
CA VAL A 344 -7.73 1.74 1.57
C VAL A 344 -7.20 0.81 2.65
N THR A 345 -5.90 0.84 2.95
CA THR A 345 -5.31 0.02 4.01
C THR A 345 -5.91 0.36 5.39
N PRO A 346 -6.40 -0.61 6.22
CA PRO A 346 -6.34 -2.07 6.00
C PRO A 346 -7.57 -2.67 5.32
N THR A 347 -8.67 -1.92 5.11
CA THR A 347 -9.96 -2.44 4.60
C THR A 347 -9.83 -3.08 3.22
N SER A 348 -8.97 -2.55 2.35
CA SER A 348 -8.68 -3.14 1.05
C SER A 348 -8.16 -4.58 1.17
N GLN A 349 -7.25 -4.83 2.11
CA GLN A 349 -6.71 -6.17 2.36
C GLN A 349 -7.78 -7.11 2.91
N ILE A 350 -8.59 -6.66 3.88
CA ILE A 350 -9.67 -7.45 4.48
C ILE A 350 -10.67 -7.89 3.40
N MET A 351 -11.13 -6.95 2.57
CA MET A 351 -12.09 -7.24 1.51
C MET A 351 -11.49 -8.14 0.43
N GLY A 352 -10.22 -7.91 0.04
CA GLY A 352 -9.52 -8.70 -0.95
C GLY A 352 -9.31 -10.14 -0.52
N VAL A 353 -8.81 -10.36 0.70
CA VAL A 353 -8.62 -11.72 1.25
C VAL A 353 -9.96 -12.45 1.35
N GLN A 354 -11.02 -11.79 1.81
CA GLN A 354 -12.32 -12.43 1.89
C GLN A 354 -12.87 -12.79 0.50
N ALA A 355 -12.66 -11.96 -0.52
CA ALA A 355 -13.05 -12.28 -1.89
C ALA A 355 -12.28 -13.49 -2.42
N VAL A 356 -10.96 -13.55 -2.19
CA VAL A 356 -10.13 -14.73 -2.55
C VAL A 356 -10.64 -15.99 -1.83
N LEU A 357 -10.91 -15.93 -0.53
CA LEU A 357 -11.42 -17.06 0.23
C LEU A 357 -12.78 -17.54 -0.31
N ASN A 358 -13.70 -16.62 -0.63
CA ASN A 358 -15.01 -16.97 -1.23
C ASN A 358 -14.85 -17.71 -2.55
N VAL A 359 -13.94 -17.24 -3.41
CA VAL A 359 -13.68 -17.84 -4.72
C VAL A 359 -13.00 -19.22 -4.55
N LEU A 360 -11.94 -19.31 -3.75
CA LEU A 360 -11.19 -20.56 -3.59
C LEU A 360 -12.00 -21.66 -2.90
N SER A 361 -12.88 -21.31 -1.96
CA SER A 361 -13.74 -22.28 -1.27
C SER A 361 -14.96 -22.71 -2.10
N GLY A 362 -15.31 -21.96 -3.16
CA GLY A 362 -16.49 -22.22 -3.99
C GLY A 362 -17.82 -21.85 -3.32
N GLU A 363 -17.83 -21.46 -2.05
CA GLU A 363 -19.01 -21.02 -1.30
C GLU A 363 -18.70 -19.74 -0.54
N ARG A 364 -19.53 -18.70 -0.73
CA ARG A 364 -19.34 -17.38 -0.10
C ARG A 364 -19.44 -17.48 1.43
N TYR A 365 -18.38 -16.98 2.10
CA TYR A 365 -18.27 -16.96 3.55
C TYR A 365 -18.40 -18.34 4.24
N SER A 366 -18.03 -19.42 3.54
CA SER A 366 -17.77 -20.71 4.18
C SER A 366 -16.47 -20.66 5.00
N MET A 367 -15.49 -19.90 4.49
CA MET A 367 -14.27 -19.54 5.19
C MET A 367 -14.27 -18.02 5.44
N VAL A 368 -14.05 -17.63 6.70
CA VAL A 368 -14.00 -16.22 7.11
C VAL A 368 -12.67 -15.97 7.79
N SER A 369 -11.91 -14.97 7.29
CA SER A 369 -10.65 -14.59 7.92
C SER A 369 -10.90 -13.98 9.31
N ASN A 370 -9.89 -14.04 10.19
CA ASN A 370 -9.99 -13.41 11.51
C ASN A 370 -10.22 -11.91 11.39
N GLU A 371 -9.56 -11.25 10.45
CA GLU A 371 -9.70 -9.81 10.20
C GLU A 371 -11.10 -9.45 9.71
N THR A 372 -11.71 -10.26 8.84
CA THR A 372 -13.11 -10.10 8.44
C THR A 372 -14.04 -10.23 9.64
N LYS A 373 -13.81 -11.21 10.51
CA LYS A 373 -14.57 -11.36 11.75
C LYS A 373 -14.41 -10.16 12.68
N GLN A 374 -13.18 -9.69 12.88
CA GLN A 374 -12.89 -8.50 13.70
C GLN A 374 -13.52 -7.23 13.10
N TYR A 375 -13.51 -7.09 11.77
CA TYR A 375 -14.18 -6.00 11.08
C TYR A 375 -15.69 -5.99 11.39
N VAL A 376 -16.37 -7.14 11.23
CA VAL A 376 -17.80 -7.27 11.51
C VAL A 376 -18.12 -7.05 12.99
N LYS A 377 -17.22 -7.44 13.89
CA LYS A 377 -17.32 -7.14 15.34
C LYS A 377 -17.16 -5.66 15.67
N GLY A 378 -16.62 -4.84 14.76
CA GLY A 378 -16.44 -3.39 14.95
C GLY A 378 -15.06 -2.98 15.46
N TYR A 379 -14.07 -3.88 15.51
CA TYR A 379 -12.70 -3.57 15.98
C TYR A 379 -11.89 -2.67 15.04
N TYR A 380 -12.39 -2.39 13.85
CA TYR A 380 -11.79 -1.40 12.93
C TYR A 380 -12.52 -0.05 12.93
N GLY A 381 -13.65 0.03 13.63
CA GLY A 381 -14.52 1.21 13.66
C GLY A 381 -15.91 0.91 13.09
N ARG A 382 -16.65 1.97 12.80
CA ARG A 382 -18.01 1.90 12.26
C ARG A 382 -17.95 1.81 10.73
N SER A 383 -18.53 0.75 10.15
CA SER A 383 -18.71 0.67 8.69
C SER A 383 -19.59 1.81 8.17
N PRO A 384 -19.37 2.32 6.94
CA PRO A 384 -20.14 3.42 6.35
C PRO A 384 -21.65 3.13 6.25
N ALA A 385 -22.00 1.86 6.01
CA ALA A 385 -23.38 1.37 6.10
C ALA A 385 -23.41 0.09 6.94
N PRO A 386 -24.59 -0.34 7.42
CA PRO A 386 -24.71 -1.60 8.13
C PRO A 386 -24.21 -2.79 7.29
N VAL A 387 -23.47 -3.69 7.91
CA VAL A 387 -23.15 -5.00 7.34
C VAL A 387 -24.45 -5.77 7.07
N ASP A 388 -24.50 -6.60 6.04
CA ASP A 388 -25.65 -7.46 5.77
C ASP A 388 -26.04 -8.26 7.03
N LYS A 389 -27.29 -8.20 7.43
CA LYS A 389 -27.75 -8.76 8.71
C LYS A 389 -27.63 -10.28 8.79
N ALA A 390 -27.86 -10.98 7.67
CA ALA A 390 -27.77 -12.43 7.65
C ALA A 390 -26.30 -12.85 7.74
N LEU A 391 -25.44 -12.13 7.03
CA LEU A 391 -24.00 -12.33 7.06
C LEU A 391 -23.41 -11.97 8.44
N GLU A 392 -23.81 -10.84 9.05
CA GLU A 392 -23.39 -10.45 10.39
C GLU A 392 -23.71 -11.57 11.39
N LYS A 393 -24.93 -12.12 11.35
CA LYS A 393 -25.34 -13.24 12.21
C LYS A 393 -24.50 -14.50 11.97
N LYS A 394 -24.20 -14.83 10.70
CA LYS A 394 -23.36 -15.98 10.32
C LYS A 394 -21.93 -15.83 10.87
N ILE A 395 -21.30 -14.66 10.66
CA ILE A 395 -19.92 -14.40 11.03
C ILE A 395 -19.73 -14.29 12.55
N LEU A 396 -20.64 -13.61 13.24
CA LEU A 396 -20.54 -13.40 14.68
C LEU A 396 -20.90 -14.65 15.48
N ALA A 397 -21.72 -15.55 14.95
CA ALA A 397 -22.11 -16.81 15.61
C ALA A 397 -22.56 -16.61 17.08
N GLY A 398 -23.27 -15.50 17.37
CA GLY A 398 -23.75 -15.16 18.71
C GLY A 398 -22.82 -14.24 19.53
N GLU A 399 -21.62 -13.93 19.04
CA GLU A 399 -20.76 -12.94 19.68
C GLU A 399 -21.33 -11.52 19.54
N LYS A 400 -21.06 -10.68 20.54
CA LYS A 400 -21.55 -9.30 20.56
C LYS A 400 -20.62 -8.38 19.76
N LYS A 401 -21.24 -7.43 19.07
CA LYS A 401 -20.58 -6.30 18.41
C LYS A 401 -20.16 -5.27 19.45
N ILE A 402 -18.98 -4.66 19.26
CA ILE A 402 -18.59 -3.50 20.06
C ILE A 402 -19.22 -2.23 19.48
N THR A 403 -19.59 -1.30 20.36
CA THR A 403 -20.18 -0.01 19.97
C THR A 403 -19.38 1.20 20.43
N CYS A 404 -18.44 0.99 21.35
CA CYS A 404 -17.47 2.00 21.79
C CYS A 404 -16.40 2.26 20.70
N ARG A 405 -15.52 3.21 20.94
CA ARG A 405 -14.29 3.38 20.17
C ARG A 405 -13.40 2.15 20.42
N PRO A 406 -12.89 1.47 19.36
CA PRO A 406 -12.11 0.24 19.56
C PRO A 406 -10.89 0.41 20.47
N ALA A 407 -10.24 1.57 20.42
CA ALA A 407 -9.07 1.86 21.25
C ALA A 407 -9.38 1.93 22.76
N ASP A 408 -10.64 2.20 23.16
CA ASP A 408 -11.06 2.20 24.57
C ASP A 408 -10.97 0.82 25.23
N LEU A 409 -10.80 -0.23 24.43
CA LEU A 409 -10.66 -1.61 24.88
C LEU A 409 -9.18 -2.05 25.01
N LEU A 410 -8.23 -1.16 24.68
CA LEU A 410 -6.82 -1.46 24.71
C LEU A 410 -6.18 -0.95 26.01
N GLU A 411 -5.40 -1.82 26.65
CA GLU A 411 -4.59 -1.44 27.80
C GLU A 411 -3.38 -0.59 27.36
N PRO A 412 -2.82 0.27 28.23
CA PRO A 412 -1.64 1.07 27.93
C PRO A 412 -0.47 0.23 27.40
N GLY A 413 0.06 0.62 26.24
CA GLY A 413 1.07 -0.19 25.53
C GLY A 413 2.52 0.14 25.89
N LEU A 414 2.83 1.38 26.23
CA LEU A 414 4.22 1.78 26.53
C LEU A 414 4.83 1.04 27.73
N PRO A 415 4.11 0.88 28.88
CA PRO A 415 4.66 0.15 30.02
C PRO A 415 4.92 -1.32 29.74
N GLN A 416 4.10 -1.94 28.88
CA GLN A 416 4.27 -3.33 28.48
C GLN A 416 5.48 -3.48 27.56
N ALA A 417 5.59 -2.67 26.51
CA ALA A 417 6.72 -2.69 25.58
C ALA A 417 8.06 -2.48 26.27
N ALA A 418 8.12 -1.56 27.25
CA ALA A 418 9.33 -1.31 28.03
C ALA A 418 9.75 -2.50 28.91
N LYS A 419 8.81 -3.38 29.30
CA LYS A 419 9.11 -4.61 30.05
C LYS A 419 9.52 -5.77 29.15
N GLU A 420 8.99 -5.84 27.94
CA GLU A 420 9.23 -6.93 27.00
C GLU A 420 10.58 -6.78 26.27
N LEU A 421 11.03 -5.54 26.03
CA LEU A 421 12.29 -5.26 25.37
C LEU A 421 13.49 -5.51 26.30
N ASP A 422 14.53 -6.20 25.78
CA ASP A 422 15.82 -6.25 26.45
C ASP A 422 16.40 -4.82 26.56
N PRO A 423 16.67 -4.31 27.77
CA PRO A 423 17.22 -2.97 27.97
C PRO A 423 18.52 -2.71 27.20
N LYS A 424 19.29 -3.76 26.88
CA LYS A 424 20.53 -3.65 26.09
C LYS A 424 20.30 -3.29 24.62
N LEU A 425 19.10 -3.52 24.11
CA LEU A 425 18.72 -3.19 22.73
C LEU A 425 18.13 -1.80 22.60
N ILE A 426 17.72 -1.17 23.71
CA ILE A 426 17.11 0.17 23.74
C ILE A 426 18.25 1.21 23.75
N GLN A 427 18.28 2.06 22.71
CA GLN A 427 19.20 3.18 22.65
C GLN A 427 18.47 4.51 22.90
N THR A 428 17.22 4.61 22.46
CA THR A 428 16.38 5.81 22.58
C THR A 428 14.94 5.42 22.95
N GLU A 429 14.13 6.40 23.34
CA GLU A 429 12.70 6.20 23.56
C GLU A 429 11.96 5.79 22.28
N GLU A 430 12.44 6.25 21.13
CA GLU A 430 11.91 5.92 19.82
C GLU A 430 12.01 4.42 19.51
N ASP A 431 12.95 3.70 20.11
CA ASP A 431 13.04 2.24 19.98
C ASP A 431 11.82 1.55 20.62
N ILE A 432 11.38 2.05 21.78
CA ILE A 432 10.17 1.52 22.45
C ILE A 432 8.94 1.76 21.57
N LEU A 433 8.82 2.95 20.97
CA LEU A 433 7.72 3.28 20.06
C LEU A 433 7.76 2.43 18.79
N SER A 434 8.95 2.21 18.22
CA SER A 434 9.15 1.34 17.07
C SER A 434 8.73 -0.09 17.35
N TYR A 435 9.07 -0.60 18.54
CA TYR A 435 8.65 -1.91 19.01
C TYR A 435 7.13 -1.99 19.21
N CYS A 436 6.50 -1.00 19.83
CA CYS A 436 5.04 -0.96 19.97
C CYS A 436 4.33 -1.11 18.61
N MET A 437 4.85 -0.44 17.58
CA MET A 437 4.22 -0.42 16.27
C MET A 437 4.54 -1.64 15.40
N PHE A 438 5.78 -2.12 15.45
CA PHE A 438 6.27 -3.22 14.61
C PHE A 438 7.16 -4.18 15.41
N PRO A 439 6.62 -4.94 16.39
CA PRO A 439 7.42 -5.67 17.37
C PRO A 439 8.50 -6.58 16.75
N ALA A 440 8.10 -7.46 15.82
CA ALA A 440 9.02 -8.41 15.20
C ALA A 440 10.10 -7.72 14.35
N VAL A 441 9.70 -6.70 13.57
CA VAL A 441 10.60 -5.96 12.68
C VAL A 441 11.60 -5.12 13.47
N ALA A 442 11.10 -4.39 14.48
CA ALA A 442 11.95 -3.57 15.34
C ALA A 442 12.97 -4.43 16.11
N LEU A 443 12.52 -5.56 16.69
CA LEU A 443 13.41 -6.48 17.41
C LEU A 443 14.50 -7.07 16.51
N ASP A 444 14.15 -7.47 15.28
CA ASP A 444 15.11 -7.96 14.29
C ASP A 444 16.11 -6.86 13.89
N TYR A 445 15.64 -5.65 13.65
CA TYR A 445 16.49 -4.49 13.36
C TYR A 445 17.42 -4.16 14.55
N PHE A 446 16.93 -4.14 15.79
CA PHE A 446 17.73 -3.84 16.97
C PHE A 446 18.83 -4.89 17.21
N LYS A 447 18.51 -6.18 17.03
CA LYS A 447 19.51 -7.25 17.06
C LYS A 447 20.56 -7.09 15.97
N TRP A 448 20.14 -6.75 14.76
CA TRP A 448 21.06 -6.48 13.66
C TRP A 448 21.95 -5.27 13.96
N ARG A 449 21.37 -4.17 14.44
CA ARG A 449 22.08 -2.93 14.79
C ARG A 449 23.10 -3.15 15.92
N ALA A 450 22.80 -4.01 16.87
CA ALA A 450 23.67 -4.31 18.02
C ALA A 450 24.92 -5.14 17.65
N LYS A 451 24.91 -5.85 16.51
CA LYS A 451 26.08 -6.59 16.04
C LYS A 451 27.21 -5.63 15.61
N PRO A 452 28.50 -5.99 15.82
CA PRO A 452 29.63 -5.32 15.20
C PRO A 452 29.44 -5.22 13.68
N GLU A 453 29.92 -4.15 13.06
CA GLU A 453 29.68 -3.89 11.63
C GLU A 453 30.10 -5.05 10.73
N GLY A 454 31.24 -5.69 11.01
CA GLY A 454 31.72 -6.85 10.25
C GLY A 454 30.97 -8.17 10.47
N GLU A 455 30.05 -8.22 11.46
CA GLU A 455 29.25 -9.40 11.79
C GLU A 455 27.76 -9.21 11.42
N ARG A 456 27.41 -8.06 10.85
CA ARG A 456 26.04 -7.77 10.43
C ARG A 456 25.65 -8.58 9.22
N ASP A 457 24.45 -9.14 9.24
CA ASP A 457 23.88 -9.78 8.06
C ASP A 457 23.74 -8.74 6.93
N PRO A 458 23.82 -9.18 5.66
CA PRO A 458 23.65 -8.30 4.51
C PRO A 458 22.32 -7.53 4.58
N ILE A 459 22.32 -6.30 4.07
CA ILE A 459 21.10 -5.49 3.99
C ILE A 459 20.14 -6.18 3.00
N PRO A 460 18.89 -6.52 3.41
CA PRO A 460 17.96 -7.26 2.55
C PRO A 460 17.73 -6.62 1.18
N ALA A 461 17.61 -5.30 1.12
CA ALA A 461 17.43 -4.59 -0.14
C ALA A 461 18.64 -4.70 -1.09
N ASP A 462 19.87 -4.85 -0.58
CA ASP A 462 21.07 -5.08 -1.41
C ASP A 462 21.08 -6.49 -1.98
N SER A 463 20.62 -7.48 -1.19
CA SER A 463 20.46 -8.85 -1.65
C SER A 463 19.39 -8.96 -2.74
N GLU A 464 18.24 -8.28 -2.58
CA GLU A 464 17.19 -8.18 -3.60
C GLU A 464 17.75 -7.59 -4.90
N MET A 465 18.52 -6.50 -4.81
CA MET A 465 19.18 -5.87 -5.98
C MET A 465 20.17 -6.79 -6.68
N THR A 466 20.93 -7.57 -5.94
CA THR A 466 21.89 -8.53 -6.49
C THR A 466 21.17 -9.63 -7.26
N ILE A 467 20.09 -10.17 -6.72
CA ILE A 467 19.27 -11.19 -7.37
C ILE A 467 18.62 -10.61 -8.63
N ALA A 468 18.01 -9.41 -8.55
CA ALA A 468 17.35 -8.77 -9.69
C ALA A 468 18.34 -8.51 -10.85
N LYS A 469 19.56 -8.02 -10.55
CA LYS A 469 20.62 -7.84 -11.56
C LYS A 469 21.07 -9.16 -12.20
N ALA A 470 21.17 -10.23 -11.41
CA ALA A 470 21.53 -11.55 -11.92
C ALA A 470 20.43 -12.11 -12.84
N THR A 471 19.15 -11.93 -12.48
CA THR A 471 17.99 -12.34 -13.26
C THR A 471 17.92 -11.58 -14.58
N ALA A 472 18.02 -10.25 -14.56
CA ALA A 472 18.03 -9.42 -15.77
C ALA A 472 19.15 -9.81 -16.72
N LYS A 473 20.36 -10.04 -16.20
CA LYS A 473 21.49 -10.50 -17.01
C LYS A 473 21.28 -11.91 -17.62
N ALA A 474 20.58 -12.79 -16.89
CA ALA A 474 20.25 -14.12 -17.38
C ALA A 474 19.16 -14.07 -18.48
N GLU A 475 18.21 -13.13 -18.37
CA GLU A 475 17.18 -12.88 -19.37
C GLU A 475 17.77 -12.25 -20.64
N GLU A 476 18.66 -11.26 -20.52
CA GLU A 476 19.42 -10.70 -21.64
C GLU A 476 20.24 -11.77 -22.35
N ALA A 477 20.88 -12.68 -21.60
CA ALA A 477 21.65 -13.79 -22.18
C ALA A 477 20.77 -14.83 -22.89
N LYS A 478 19.50 -14.98 -22.47
CA LYS A 478 18.51 -15.85 -23.13
C LYS A 478 17.85 -15.18 -24.34
N ALA A 479 17.76 -13.86 -24.34
CA ALA A 479 17.13 -13.08 -25.42
C ALA A 479 18.03 -12.90 -26.64
N ALA A 480 19.27 -13.39 -26.63
CA ALA A 480 20.21 -13.28 -27.74
C ALA A 480 20.41 -14.61 -28.50
N PRO A 481 19.52 -14.97 -29.45
CA PRO A 481 20.00 -15.56 -30.69
C PRO A 481 19.88 -14.55 -31.83
N ALA A 482 20.91 -14.54 -32.68
CA ALA A 482 20.92 -13.74 -33.90
C ALA A 482 19.69 -14.04 -34.76
N PRO A 483 19.03 -13.04 -35.38
CA PRO A 483 17.89 -13.27 -36.21
C PRO A 483 18.24 -14.21 -37.37
N ALA A 484 17.47 -15.29 -37.48
CA ALA A 484 17.52 -16.16 -38.66
C ALA A 484 17.19 -15.35 -39.92
N PRO A 485 17.79 -15.67 -41.08
CA PRO A 485 17.48 -14.94 -42.31
C PRO A 485 16.00 -15.03 -42.64
N LEU A 486 15.40 -13.88 -42.91
CA LEU A 486 13.98 -13.71 -43.23
C LEU A 486 13.55 -14.71 -44.31
N SER A 487 12.39 -15.37 -44.12
CA SER A 487 11.77 -16.21 -45.14
C SER A 487 11.33 -15.35 -46.35
N ALA A 488 11.10 -15.99 -47.50
CA ALA A 488 10.66 -15.29 -48.71
C ALA A 488 9.31 -14.53 -48.53
N ASP A 489 8.48 -14.93 -47.55
CA ASP A 489 7.24 -14.26 -47.21
C ASP A 489 7.45 -13.08 -46.29
N ASP A 490 8.39 -13.15 -45.35
CA ASP A 490 8.78 -11.99 -44.52
C ASP A 490 9.42 -10.88 -45.34
N ALA A 491 10.14 -11.22 -46.42
CA ALA A 491 10.66 -10.26 -47.36
C ALA A 491 9.57 -9.50 -48.14
N LYS A 492 8.40 -10.14 -48.41
CA LYS A 492 7.24 -9.50 -49.01
C LYS A 492 6.58 -8.51 -48.07
N PHE A 493 6.45 -8.84 -46.78
CA PHE A 493 5.94 -7.91 -45.77
C PHE A 493 6.86 -6.71 -45.56
N ALA A 494 8.18 -6.89 -45.60
CA ALA A 494 9.14 -5.79 -45.52
C ALA A 494 9.05 -4.84 -46.74
N VAL A 495 8.73 -5.36 -47.93
CA VAL A 495 8.50 -4.55 -49.13
C VAL A 495 7.18 -3.77 -49.03
N ILE A 496 6.11 -4.40 -48.51
CA ILE A 496 4.81 -3.74 -48.27
C ILE A 496 4.99 -2.64 -47.20
N GLY A 497 5.73 -2.88 -46.14
CA GLY A 497 6.04 -1.88 -45.12
C GLY A 497 6.81 -0.69 -45.67
N LYS A 498 7.79 -0.90 -46.56
CA LYS A 498 8.53 0.17 -47.23
C LYS A 498 7.64 0.97 -48.19
N GLN A 499 6.70 0.33 -48.91
CA GLN A 499 5.73 1.02 -49.75
C GLN A 499 4.73 1.85 -48.93
N PHE A 500 4.32 1.34 -47.76
CA PHE A 500 3.45 2.08 -46.83
C PHE A 500 4.13 3.35 -46.29
N VAL A 501 5.39 3.24 -45.88
CA VAL A 501 6.22 4.37 -45.40
C VAL A 501 6.46 5.38 -46.54
N SER A 502 6.66 4.93 -47.78
CA SER A 502 6.81 5.80 -48.95
C SER A 502 5.51 6.55 -49.26
N LEU A 503 4.36 5.94 -49.09
CA LEU A 503 3.05 6.56 -49.36
C LEU A 503 2.71 7.65 -48.33
N PHE A 504 3.07 7.45 -47.05
CA PHE A 504 2.89 8.44 -45.97
C PHE A 504 3.96 9.53 -45.96
N GLY A 505 5.17 9.23 -46.42
CA GLY A 505 6.28 10.19 -46.51
C GLY A 505 6.02 11.29 -47.56
N SER A 506 5.13 11.05 -48.52
CA SER A 506 4.72 12.04 -49.52
C SER A 506 3.65 13.04 -49.04
N LEU A 507 3.11 12.87 -47.82
CA LEU A 507 2.08 13.71 -47.23
C LEU A 507 2.59 14.71 -46.17
N GLY A 508 3.88 15.01 -46.15
CA GLY A 508 4.42 16.24 -45.53
C GLY A 508 4.36 16.29 -44.00
N GLY A 509 4.96 15.33 -43.31
CA GLY A 509 5.19 15.43 -41.87
C GLY A 509 6.39 14.58 -41.46
N GLY A 510 7.48 15.22 -41.06
CA GLY A 510 8.76 14.59 -40.79
C GLY A 510 8.78 13.72 -39.54
N ILE A 511 8.46 12.44 -39.67
CA ILE A 511 8.73 11.40 -38.65
C ILE A 511 9.76 10.44 -39.23
N LYS A 512 10.96 10.43 -38.66
CA LYS A 512 11.96 9.40 -38.94
C LYS A 512 11.59 8.15 -38.15
N VAL A 513 11.18 7.10 -38.85
CA VAL A 513 10.96 5.76 -38.25
C VAL A 513 12.20 4.91 -38.56
N ASP A 514 12.83 4.41 -37.52
CA ASP A 514 13.96 3.50 -37.64
C ASP A 514 13.47 2.11 -38.07
N ALA A 515 13.91 1.66 -39.23
CA ALA A 515 13.47 0.41 -39.86
C ALA A 515 13.90 -0.87 -39.11
N ALA A 516 14.74 -0.73 -38.07
CA ALA A 516 15.21 -1.85 -37.24
C ALA A 516 14.20 -2.26 -36.15
N ALA A 517 13.21 -1.42 -35.83
CA ALA A 517 12.26 -1.66 -34.73
C ALA A 517 11.01 -2.50 -35.11
N LEU A 518 10.83 -2.89 -36.38
CA LEU A 518 9.63 -3.58 -36.87
C LEU A 518 9.78 -5.09 -37.04
N ALA A 519 10.86 -5.69 -36.54
CA ALA A 519 11.22 -7.10 -36.84
C ALA A 519 11.12 -8.07 -35.66
N THR A 520 10.26 -7.85 -34.65
CA THR A 520 10.14 -8.85 -33.56
C THR A 520 8.69 -9.02 -33.10
N VAL A 521 8.02 -10.04 -33.65
CA VAL A 521 6.87 -10.70 -32.99
C VAL A 521 7.11 -12.21 -33.09
N PRO A 522 7.31 -12.93 -31.99
CA PRO A 522 7.46 -14.38 -32.02
C PRO A 522 6.11 -15.08 -31.86
N THR A 523 5.83 -16.07 -32.67
CA THR A 523 4.79 -17.08 -32.45
C THR A 523 5.41 -18.26 -31.70
N THR A 524 4.79 -18.64 -30.59
CA THR A 524 5.19 -19.81 -29.81
C THR A 524 4.36 -21.01 -30.19
N ASP A 525 5.04 -22.13 -30.53
CA ASP A 525 4.45 -23.44 -30.48
C ASP A 525 5.10 -24.25 -29.36
N THR A 526 4.25 -24.92 -28.61
CA THR A 526 4.58 -25.62 -27.37
C THR A 526 4.91 -27.09 -27.61
N ALA A 527 5.97 -27.57 -26.95
CA ALA A 527 6.13 -29.00 -26.69
C ALA A 527 6.58 -29.20 -25.23
N ALA A 528 5.85 -30.03 -24.50
CA ALA A 528 6.10 -30.40 -23.13
C ALA A 528 7.23 -31.44 -23.00
N PRO A 529 8.01 -31.41 -21.91
CA PRO A 529 8.86 -32.53 -21.54
C PRO A 529 8.24 -33.38 -20.41
N ALA A 530 8.57 -34.66 -20.51
CA ALA A 530 8.06 -35.78 -19.75
C ALA A 530 8.56 -35.83 -18.28
N ALA A 531 7.77 -36.51 -17.48
CA ALA A 531 7.98 -36.81 -16.07
C ALA A 531 9.16 -37.75 -15.83
N GLU A 532 9.87 -37.55 -14.72
CA GLU A 532 10.80 -38.51 -14.16
C GLU A 532 10.39 -38.95 -12.73
N ALA A 533 10.74 -40.18 -12.42
CA ALA A 533 10.09 -41.08 -11.50
C ALA A 533 10.39 -40.89 -10.02
N ALA A 534 9.46 -41.38 -9.20
CA ALA A 534 9.51 -41.44 -7.73
C ALA A 534 10.41 -42.56 -7.19
N PRO A 535 10.85 -42.47 -5.94
CA PRO A 535 11.28 -43.64 -5.18
C PRO A 535 10.23 -44.10 -4.16
N ALA A 536 10.13 -45.39 -3.98
CA ALA A 536 9.27 -46.12 -3.05
C ALA A 536 9.95 -46.39 -1.70
N PRO A 537 9.32 -47.09 -0.74
CA PRO A 537 7.95 -47.11 -0.25
C PRO A 537 7.84 -46.73 1.27
N ALA A 538 6.66 -46.26 1.64
CA ALA A 538 6.34 -45.82 2.99
C ALA A 538 5.70 -46.89 3.86
N ALA A 539 5.87 -46.75 5.17
CA ALA A 539 5.12 -47.43 6.22
C ALA A 539 3.65 -46.98 6.23
N ALA A 540 2.76 -47.77 6.87
CA ALA A 540 1.31 -47.60 6.92
C ALA A 540 0.83 -46.15 7.12
N PRO A 541 -0.29 -45.71 6.52
CA PRO A 541 -0.74 -44.34 6.56
C PRO A 541 -1.16 -43.96 7.96
N LYS A 542 -0.36 -43.10 8.63
CA LYS A 542 -0.76 -42.40 9.83
C LYS A 542 -1.73 -41.28 9.42
N LYS A 543 -2.80 -41.07 10.19
CA LYS A 543 -3.69 -39.93 9.98
C LYS A 543 -2.93 -38.63 10.18
N THR A 544 -3.16 -37.66 9.33
CA THR A 544 -2.51 -36.35 9.41
C THR A 544 -3.52 -35.23 9.33
N LEU A 545 -3.28 -34.16 10.09
CA LEU A 545 -3.91 -32.87 9.88
C LEU A 545 -3.13 -32.13 8.80
N ASN A 546 -3.80 -31.73 7.72
CA ASN A 546 -3.15 -31.15 6.56
C ASN A 546 -3.41 -29.64 6.43
N ALA A 547 -2.48 -28.93 5.78
CA ALA A 547 -2.61 -27.53 5.47
C ALA A 547 -3.86 -27.24 4.63
N THR A 548 -4.70 -26.33 5.09
CA THR A 548 -5.91 -25.91 4.38
C THR A 548 -5.63 -24.95 3.24
N LEU A 549 -4.46 -24.29 3.28
CA LEU A 549 -3.96 -23.36 2.27
C LEU A 549 -2.43 -23.27 2.34
N THR A 550 -1.81 -22.76 1.28
CA THR A 550 -0.36 -22.49 1.24
C THR A 550 -0.03 -21.27 2.09
N GLY A 551 0.99 -21.36 2.95
CA GLY A 551 1.38 -20.26 3.84
C GLY A 551 2.49 -20.65 4.79
N THR A 552 2.90 -19.72 5.65
CA THR A 552 3.90 -19.94 6.69
C THR A 552 3.23 -20.48 7.97
N PHE A 553 3.73 -21.57 8.49
CA PHE A 553 3.18 -22.22 9.69
C PHE A 553 3.59 -21.50 10.98
N TYR A 554 2.61 -21.31 11.88
CA TYR A 554 2.85 -20.86 13.25
C TYR A 554 1.97 -21.63 14.25
N ARG A 555 2.44 -21.77 15.48
CA ARG A 555 1.70 -22.44 16.55
C ARG A 555 0.53 -21.61 17.09
N SER A 556 0.56 -20.28 16.93
CA SER A 556 -0.47 -19.30 17.31
C SER A 556 -0.31 -18.02 16.51
N ASP A 557 -1.33 -17.18 16.49
CA ASP A 557 -1.30 -15.81 15.96
C ASP A 557 -0.57 -14.81 16.90
N LYS A 558 -0.17 -15.27 18.10
CA LYS A 558 0.58 -14.48 19.06
C LYS A 558 1.99 -15.07 19.26
N PRO A 559 3.03 -14.24 19.23
CA PRO A 559 4.39 -14.67 19.46
C PRO A 559 4.56 -15.34 20.84
N GLY A 560 5.14 -16.54 20.84
CA GLY A 560 5.44 -17.29 22.07
C GLY A 560 4.26 -18.08 22.67
N GLU A 561 3.04 -17.91 22.17
CA GLU A 561 1.90 -18.74 22.56
C GLU A 561 1.75 -19.96 21.63
N LYS A 562 1.05 -20.99 22.11
CA LYS A 562 0.67 -22.18 21.35
C LYS A 562 -0.82 -22.39 21.52
N MET A 563 -1.56 -22.59 20.42
CA MET A 563 -3.00 -22.89 20.49
C MET A 563 -3.25 -24.26 21.10
N VAL A 564 -2.41 -25.24 20.72
CA VAL A 564 -2.53 -26.63 21.18
C VAL A 564 -1.12 -27.18 21.42
N GLU A 565 -0.95 -27.92 22.52
CA GLU A 565 0.27 -28.66 22.82
C GLU A 565 0.24 -30.05 22.17
N GLU A 566 1.43 -30.62 21.90
CA GLU A 566 1.55 -32.01 21.49
C GLU A 566 1.06 -32.95 22.63
N GLY A 567 0.29 -33.94 22.27
CA GLY A 567 -0.39 -34.82 23.21
C GLY A 567 -1.78 -34.36 23.63
N ALA A 568 -2.24 -33.18 23.28
CA ALA A 568 -3.56 -32.65 23.62
C ALA A 568 -4.66 -33.28 22.75
N SER A 569 -5.84 -33.50 23.35
CA SER A 569 -7.04 -33.89 22.61
C SER A 569 -7.83 -32.63 22.20
N VAL A 570 -8.29 -32.60 20.95
CA VAL A 570 -9.06 -31.51 20.34
C VAL A 570 -10.34 -32.06 19.73
N LYS A 571 -11.39 -31.25 19.69
CA LYS A 571 -12.66 -31.58 19.07
C LYS A 571 -12.70 -31.05 17.63
N ALA A 572 -13.53 -31.68 16.81
CA ALA A 572 -13.83 -31.17 15.48
C ALA A 572 -14.25 -29.69 15.53
N GLY A 573 -13.55 -28.85 14.76
CA GLY A 573 -13.74 -27.41 14.72
C GLY A 573 -12.82 -26.57 15.62
N ASP A 574 -12.10 -27.20 16.58
CA ASP A 574 -11.12 -26.49 17.40
C ASP A 574 -9.91 -26.04 16.57
N GLY A 575 -9.40 -24.83 16.86
CA GLY A 575 -8.18 -24.33 16.24
C GLY A 575 -6.95 -25.06 16.77
N VAL A 576 -6.09 -25.57 15.87
CA VAL A 576 -4.89 -26.32 16.22
C VAL A 576 -3.61 -25.51 16.04
N CYS A 577 -3.53 -24.76 14.98
CA CYS A 577 -2.42 -23.91 14.62
C CYS A 577 -2.89 -22.83 13.65
N VAL A 578 -1.99 -21.97 13.18
CA VAL A 578 -2.31 -20.95 12.18
C VAL A 578 -1.34 -21.03 10.99
N LEU A 579 -1.87 -20.72 9.81
CA LEU A 579 -1.08 -20.49 8.62
C LEU A 579 -1.12 -19.00 8.29
N GLU A 580 0.02 -18.34 8.28
CA GLU A 580 0.13 -16.99 7.76
C GLU A 580 0.15 -17.08 6.24
N ALA A 581 -0.96 -16.74 5.63
CA ALA A 581 -1.08 -16.57 4.19
C ALA A 581 -1.63 -15.17 3.92
N MET A 582 -1.09 -14.52 2.89
CA MET A 582 -1.57 -13.19 2.50
C MET A 582 -1.41 -12.12 3.60
N LYS A 583 -0.38 -12.27 4.47
CA LYS A 583 -0.12 -11.45 5.67
C LYS A 583 -1.24 -11.53 6.73
N LEU A 584 -2.07 -12.56 6.69
CA LEU A 584 -3.13 -12.81 7.64
C LEU A 584 -2.98 -14.20 8.25
N PHE A 585 -3.34 -14.33 9.53
CA PHE A 585 -3.29 -15.58 10.26
C PHE A 585 -4.58 -16.36 10.12
N ASN A 586 -4.52 -17.48 9.39
CA ASN A 586 -5.67 -18.33 9.10
C ASN A 586 -5.62 -19.57 10.00
N PRO A 587 -6.60 -19.77 10.91
CA PRO A 587 -6.59 -20.91 11.80
C PRO A 587 -6.85 -22.21 11.04
N VAL A 588 -6.01 -23.19 11.27
CA VAL A 588 -6.24 -24.58 10.85
C VAL A 588 -7.00 -25.27 11.97
N LYS A 589 -8.15 -25.82 11.62
CA LYS A 589 -9.06 -26.46 12.57
C LYS A 589 -8.99 -27.97 12.46
N ALA A 590 -9.19 -28.68 13.59
CA ALA A 590 -9.35 -30.13 13.58
C ALA A 590 -10.60 -30.50 12.77
N THR A 591 -10.46 -31.48 11.89
CA THR A 591 -11.56 -31.97 11.03
C THR A 591 -12.41 -33.03 11.72
N GLU A 592 -11.89 -33.67 12.74
CA GLU A 592 -12.53 -34.69 13.57
C GLU A 592 -12.04 -34.58 15.01
N ASP A 593 -12.70 -35.22 15.96
CA ASP A 593 -12.20 -35.35 17.32
C ASP A 593 -10.91 -36.21 17.27
N CYS A 594 -9.79 -35.67 17.72
CA CYS A 594 -8.50 -36.35 17.59
C CYS A 594 -7.52 -35.89 18.67
N LYS A 595 -6.40 -36.61 18.78
CA LYS A 595 -5.27 -36.22 19.62
C LYS A 595 -4.12 -35.79 18.71
N ILE A 596 -3.52 -34.64 19.00
CA ILE A 596 -2.34 -34.15 18.28
C ILE A 596 -1.12 -34.91 18.79
N VAL A 597 -0.57 -35.80 17.99
CA VAL A 597 0.60 -36.61 18.39
C VAL A 597 1.86 -35.76 18.38
N ARG A 598 2.14 -35.11 17.24
CA ARG A 598 3.25 -34.18 17.07
C ARG A 598 3.03 -33.29 15.85
N PHE A 599 3.68 -32.14 15.82
CA PHE A 599 3.76 -31.31 14.63
C PHE A 599 4.90 -31.77 13.72
N LEU A 600 4.64 -31.73 12.41
CA LEU A 600 5.59 -32.18 11.38
C LEU A 600 6.39 -31.02 10.78
N VAL A 601 5.98 -29.77 11.10
CA VAL A 601 6.54 -28.53 10.57
C VAL A 601 6.93 -27.58 11.72
N GLN A 602 7.98 -26.79 11.50
CA GLN A 602 8.48 -25.82 12.48
C GLN A 602 7.85 -24.43 12.26
N PRO A 603 7.65 -23.63 13.34
CA PRO A 603 7.21 -22.25 13.21
C PRO A 603 8.12 -21.43 12.27
N GLY A 604 7.52 -20.73 11.30
CA GLY A 604 8.23 -19.99 10.25
C GLY A 604 8.47 -20.79 8.97
N GLU A 605 8.16 -22.08 8.93
CA GLU A 605 8.31 -22.93 7.75
C GLU A 605 7.12 -22.76 6.78
N ASN A 606 7.42 -22.70 5.48
CA ASN A 606 6.39 -22.62 4.44
C ASN A 606 5.83 -24.00 4.13
N VAL A 607 4.50 -24.13 4.12
CA VAL A 607 3.77 -25.33 3.75
C VAL A 607 2.87 -25.06 2.57
N THR A 608 2.68 -26.04 1.72
CA THR A 608 1.73 -25.99 0.60
C THR A 608 0.38 -26.58 1.02
N LYS A 609 -0.71 -26.17 0.35
CA LYS A 609 -2.04 -26.73 0.58
C LYS A 609 -2.01 -28.25 0.44
N GLY A 610 -2.55 -28.95 1.41
CA GLY A 610 -2.57 -30.42 1.45
C GLY A 610 -1.33 -31.05 2.13
N SER A 611 -0.26 -30.31 2.39
CA SER A 611 0.92 -30.82 3.11
C SER A 611 0.53 -31.23 4.54
N PRO A 612 1.07 -32.34 5.06
CA PRO A 612 0.83 -32.75 6.43
C PRO A 612 1.50 -31.79 7.42
N ILE A 613 0.72 -31.27 8.36
CA ILE A 613 1.17 -30.32 9.40
C ILE A 613 1.39 -31.04 10.75
N ALA A 614 0.50 -31.94 11.09
CA ALA A 614 0.57 -32.70 12.33
C ALA A 614 0.14 -34.14 12.14
N GLU A 615 0.75 -35.07 12.89
CA GLU A 615 0.23 -36.43 13.06
C GLU A 615 -0.90 -36.39 14.10
N ILE A 616 -2.01 -37.05 13.79
CA ILE A 616 -3.19 -37.14 14.67
C ILE A 616 -3.59 -38.60 14.90
N GLU A 617 -4.20 -38.84 16.08
CA GLU A 617 -4.69 -40.16 16.50
C GLU A 617 -6.15 -40.11 16.96
#